data_4614a3e4e952deaf752b0651528a080e
#
_entry.id   4614a3e4e952deaf752b0651528a080e
#
_cell.length_a   1.000
_cell.length_b   1.000
_cell.length_c   1.000
_cell.angle_alpha   90.00
_cell.angle_beta   90.00
_cell.angle_gamma   90.00
#
_symmetry.space_group_name_H-M   'P 1'
#
loop_
_entity.id
_entity.type
_entity.pdbx_description
1 polymer ?
#
loop_
_entity_poly.entity_id
_entity_poly.type
_entity_poly.pdbx_seq_one_letter_code
_entity_poly.pdbx_strand_id
1 'polypeptide(L)'
;PMVFAINKIDRETANPDKIKEQLSAINILLEDWGGKYQSQEISAKSGQGINELLEKVLLEAELLDLKANPNKNATGTVIEASLDKGKGYLTTILVEAGTLKVGDYVLAGCYSGKVKALLDERDAKMTDAGPSTPAVLLGLNGAAQAGDKFNVMNDEREAKNIATKRMQLQREQGVRTQKHITLDEIGRRLALGDFKELNIIIKGDVDGSIEALSDS
;
A
#
# COMPACT_ATOMS: atom_id res chain seq x y z
N PRO A 1 3.68 3.06 -16.89
CA PRO A 1 2.47 3.69 -17.41
C PRO A 1 1.87 4.66 -16.38
N MET A 2 1.38 5.79 -16.86
CA MET A 2 0.73 6.81 -16.04
C MET A 2 -0.40 7.44 -16.83
N VAL A 3 -1.56 7.59 -16.16
CA VAL A 3 -2.69 8.37 -16.66
C VAL A 3 -2.98 9.47 -15.63
N PHE A 4 -3.15 10.70 -16.09
CA PHE A 4 -3.38 11.86 -15.23
C PHE A 4 -4.86 12.20 -15.15
N ALA A 5 -5.40 12.25 -13.93
CA ALA A 5 -6.77 12.69 -13.67
C ALA A 5 -6.75 14.11 -13.09
N ILE A 6 -7.15 15.10 -13.86
CA ILE A 6 -7.28 16.48 -13.43
C ILE A 6 -8.68 16.65 -12.82
N ASN A 7 -8.75 16.60 -11.48
CA ASN A 7 -10.03 16.57 -10.76
C ASN A 7 -10.52 17.98 -10.36
N LYS A 8 -11.80 18.05 -9.98
CA LYS A 8 -12.49 19.24 -9.48
C LYS A 8 -12.73 20.30 -10.57
N ILE A 9 -12.99 19.89 -11.81
CA ILE A 9 -13.32 20.82 -12.89
C ILE A 9 -14.68 21.52 -12.69
N ASP A 10 -15.48 21.04 -11.73
CA ASP A 10 -16.76 21.65 -11.31
C ASP A 10 -16.61 22.93 -10.51
N ARG A 11 -15.39 23.32 -10.10
CA ARG A 11 -15.17 24.56 -9.36
C ARG A 11 -15.00 25.74 -10.31
N GLU A 12 -15.56 26.90 -9.95
CA GLU A 12 -15.44 28.17 -10.72
C GLU A 12 -13.97 28.59 -10.90
N THR A 13 -13.10 28.24 -9.97
CA THR A 13 -11.66 28.55 -10.01
C THR A 13 -10.83 27.48 -10.70
N ALA A 14 -11.47 26.44 -11.27
CA ALA A 14 -10.74 25.37 -11.95
C ALA A 14 -10.05 25.91 -13.20
N ASN A 15 -8.78 25.57 -13.34
CA ASN A 15 -7.98 25.88 -14.52
C ASN A 15 -7.13 24.68 -14.91
N PRO A 16 -7.69 23.75 -15.71
CA PRO A 16 -6.97 22.55 -16.16
C PRO A 16 -5.71 22.88 -16.96
N ASP A 17 -5.75 23.92 -17.80
CA ASP A 17 -4.61 24.29 -18.64
C ASP A 17 -3.41 24.72 -17.81
N LYS A 18 -3.62 25.46 -16.72
CA LYS A 18 -2.55 25.83 -15.80
C LYS A 18 -1.89 24.62 -15.15
N ILE A 19 -2.67 23.56 -14.83
CA ILE A 19 -2.14 22.31 -14.29
C ILE A 19 -1.32 21.59 -15.35
N LYS A 20 -1.79 21.55 -16.60
CA LYS A 20 -1.05 20.97 -17.74
C LYS A 20 0.27 21.71 -17.97
N GLU A 21 0.27 23.05 -17.87
CA GLU A 21 1.48 23.88 -17.95
C GLU A 21 2.48 23.55 -16.83
N GLN A 22 2.00 23.42 -15.59
CA GLN A 22 2.84 23.04 -14.44
C GLN A 22 3.44 21.63 -14.59
N LEU A 23 2.69 20.68 -15.13
CA LEU A 23 3.19 19.34 -15.45
C LEU A 23 4.27 19.40 -16.53
N SER A 24 4.07 20.21 -17.56
CA SER A 24 5.08 20.43 -18.61
C SER A 24 6.37 21.03 -18.04
N ALA A 25 6.28 21.94 -17.08
CA ALA A 25 7.45 22.56 -16.43
C ALA A 25 8.33 21.53 -15.67
N ILE A 26 7.76 20.42 -15.22
CA ILE A 26 8.49 19.30 -14.59
C ILE A 26 8.77 18.16 -15.57
N ASN A 27 8.78 18.43 -16.88
CA ASN A 27 9.03 17.48 -17.97
C ASN A 27 7.99 16.36 -18.12
N ILE A 28 6.77 16.57 -17.65
CA ILE A 28 5.63 15.67 -17.88
C ILE A 28 4.75 16.28 -18.96
N LEU A 29 4.96 15.85 -20.22
CA LEU A 29 4.16 16.29 -21.36
C LEU A 29 2.96 15.36 -21.55
N LEU A 30 1.77 15.95 -21.51
CA LEU A 30 0.50 15.28 -21.76
C LEU A 30 0.23 15.13 -23.25
N GLU A 31 -0.61 14.18 -23.64
CA GLU A 31 -0.96 13.90 -25.04
C GLU A 31 -1.55 15.11 -25.75
N ASP A 32 -2.39 15.89 -25.08
CA ASP A 32 -2.97 17.14 -25.59
C ASP A 32 -1.89 18.17 -26.04
N TRP A 33 -0.69 18.07 -25.47
CA TRP A 33 0.45 18.95 -25.76
C TRP A 33 1.58 18.21 -26.49
N GLY A 34 1.25 17.10 -27.16
CA GLY A 34 2.19 16.32 -27.97
C GLY A 34 3.11 15.41 -27.17
N GLY A 35 2.77 15.14 -25.91
CA GLY A 35 3.49 14.22 -25.06
C GLY A 35 2.99 12.77 -25.14
N LYS A 36 3.50 11.92 -24.26
CA LYS A 36 3.18 10.48 -24.21
C LYS A 36 2.17 10.09 -23.13
N TYR A 37 1.85 11.01 -22.22
CA TYR A 37 1.00 10.68 -21.08
C TYR A 37 -0.44 11.09 -21.35
N GLN A 38 -1.36 10.16 -21.15
CA GLN A 38 -2.78 10.44 -21.27
C GLN A 38 -3.27 11.24 -20.07
N SER A 39 -4.21 12.14 -20.30
CA SER A 39 -4.87 12.91 -19.26
C SER A 39 -6.37 12.97 -19.49
N GLN A 40 -7.12 13.07 -18.39
CA GLN A 40 -8.57 13.25 -18.42
C GLN A 40 -8.98 14.28 -17.36
N GLU A 41 -9.77 15.23 -17.79
CA GLU A 41 -10.41 16.21 -16.92
C GLU A 41 -11.68 15.58 -16.32
N ILE A 42 -11.79 15.61 -15.00
CA ILE A 42 -12.88 14.93 -14.29
C ILE A 42 -13.46 15.79 -13.17
N SER A 43 -14.69 15.50 -12.81
CA SER A 43 -15.25 15.88 -11.52
C SER A 43 -15.75 14.63 -10.80
N ALA A 44 -15.02 14.20 -9.79
CA ALA A 44 -15.43 13.05 -8.97
C ALA A 44 -16.77 13.32 -8.24
N LYS A 45 -17.09 14.60 -7.97
CA LYS A 45 -18.34 15.00 -7.31
C LYS A 45 -19.56 14.82 -8.21
N SER A 46 -19.46 15.23 -9.46
CA SER A 46 -20.56 15.15 -10.44
C SER A 46 -20.55 13.84 -11.26
N GLY A 47 -19.46 13.08 -11.22
CA GLY A 47 -19.26 11.89 -12.05
C GLY A 47 -18.82 12.20 -13.49
N GLN A 48 -18.59 13.47 -13.82
CA GLN A 48 -18.20 13.87 -15.17
C GLN A 48 -16.79 13.39 -15.50
N GLY A 49 -16.58 12.85 -16.71
CA GLY A 49 -15.28 12.41 -17.21
C GLY A 49 -14.74 11.10 -16.59
N ILE A 50 -15.49 10.43 -15.71
CA ILE A 50 -15.03 9.21 -15.03
C ILE A 50 -14.94 8.03 -16.00
N ASN A 51 -15.92 7.85 -16.86
CA ASN A 51 -15.93 6.74 -17.82
C ASN A 51 -14.77 6.87 -18.81
N GLU A 52 -14.54 8.06 -19.32
CA GLU A 52 -13.43 8.38 -20.23
C GLU A 52 -12.07 8.17 -19.57
N LEU A 53 -11.95 8.49 -18.27
CA LEU A 53 -10.74 8.18 -17.49
C LEU A 53 -10.50 6.68 -17.40
N LEU A 54 -11.54 5.91 -17.08
CA LEU A 54 -11.44 4.45 -16.99
C LEU A 54 -11.10 3.80 -18.33
N GLU A 55 -11.65 4.31 -19.44
CA GLU A 55 -11.29 3.85 -20.79
C GLU A 55 -9.81 4.08 -21.09
N LYS A 56 -9.26 5.26 -20.73
CA LYS A 56 -7.83 5.55 -20.89
C LYS A 56 -6.95 4.64 -20.03
N VAL A 57 -7.36 4.36 -18.79
CA VAL A 57 -6.66 3.39 -17.93
C VAL A 57 -6.66 1.99 -18.53
N LEU A 58 -7.79 1.55 -19.09
CA LEU A 58 -7.88 0.25 -19.77
C LEU A 58 -7.01 0.17 -21.03
N LEU A 59 -6.95 1.25 -21.83
CA LEU A 59 -6.06 1.33 -22.99
C LEU A 59 -4.58 1.20 -22.58
N GLU A 60 -4.15 1.92 -21.55
CA GLU A 60 -2.79 1.81 -21.03
C GLU A 60 -2.49 0.40 -20.49
N ALA A 61 -3.46 -0.22 -19.83
CA ALA A 61 -3.32 -1.58 -19.32
C ALA A 61 -3.20 -2.61 -20.45
N GLU A 62 -3.95 -2.44 -21.54
CA GLU A 62 -3.93 -3.33 -22.71
C GLU A 62 -2.56 -3.28 -23.42
N LEU A 63 -1.97 -2.08 -23.53
CA LEU A 63 -0.64 -1.90 -24.12
C LEU A 63 0.48 -2.63 -23.34
N LEU A 64 0.28 -2.90 -22.07
CA LEU A 64 1.25 -3.61 -21.23
C LEU A 64 1.25 -5.14 -21.42
N ASP A 65 0.21 -5.70 -22.06
CA ASP A 65 0.04 -7.16 -22.26
C ASP A 65 0.32 -7.97 -20.98
N LEU A 66 -0.29 -7.54 -19.87
CA LEU A 66 -0.05 -8.11 -18.55
C LEU A 66 -0.53 -9.55 -18.47
N LYS A 67 0.37 -10.48 -18.11
CA LYS A 67 0.09 -11.91 -17.99
C LYS A 67 0.51 -12.43 -16.63
N ALA A 68 -0.32 -13.29 -16.04
CA ALA A 68 0.01 -13.96 -14.80
C ALA A 68 -0.41 -15.45 -14.85
N ASN A 69 0.36 -16.31 -14.18
CA ASN A 69 0.04 -17.72 -14.09
C ASN A 69 -0.81 -17.97 -12.84
N PRO A 70 -2.08 -18.45 -12.97
CA PRO A 70 -2.92 -18.78 -11.83
C PRO A 70 -2.55 -20.12 -11.17
N ASN A 71 -1.86 -21.01 -11.89
CA ASN A 71 -1.59 -22.39 -11.46
C ASN A 71 -0.29 -22.51 -10.66
N LYS A 72 -0.10 -21.67 -9.67
CA LYS A 72 1.01 -21.72 -8.70
C LYS A 72 0.57 -21.20 -7.34
N ASN A 73 1.41 -21.36 -6.32
CA ASN A 73 1.20 -20.73 -5.02
C ASN A 73 1.07 -19.22 -5.18
N ALA A 74 0.07 -18.64 -4.50
CA ALA A 74 -0.19 -17.23 -4.63
C ALA A 74 0.96 -16.38 -4.08
N THR A 75 1.23 -15.32 -4.81
CA THR A 75 2.15 -14.25 -4.42
C THR A 75 1.51 -12.91 -4.73
N GLY A 76 1.83 -11.90 -3.94
CA GLY A 76 1.28 -10.56 -4.17
C GLY A 76 1.75 -9.58 -3.12
N THR A 77 1.02 -8.49 -2.98
CA THR A 77 1.39 -7.36 -2.13
C THR A 77 0.27 -7.04 -1.14
N VAL A 78 0.65 -6.68 0.08
CA VAL A 78 -0.25 -6.11 1.09
C VAL A 78 -0.52 -4.66 0.73
N ILE A 79 -1.79 -4.29 0.64
CA ILE A 79 -2.22 -2.90 0.39
C ILE A 79 -2.42 -2.17 1.71
N GLU A 80 -3.06 -2.84 2.65
CA GLU A 80 -3.43 -2.26 3.94
C GLU A 80 -3.62 -3.35 4.98
N ALA A 81 -3.39 -3.02 6.25
CA ALA A 81 -3.76 -3.88 7.37
C ALA A 81 -4.47 -3.07 8.45
N SER A 82 -5.52 -3.63 9.00
CA SER A 82 -6.30 -3.04 10.08
C SER A 82 -6.62 -4.05 11.17
N LEU A 83 -6.90 -3.57 12.38
CA LEU A 83 -7.31 -4.41 13.49
C LEU A 83 -8.80 -4.21 13.78
N ASP A 84 -9.59 -5.21 13.49
CA ASP A 84 -11.01 -5.25 13.87
C ASP A 84 -11.18 -5.95 15.23
N LYS A 85 -12.01 -5.37 16.11
CA LYS A 85 -12.23 -5.90 17.48
C LYS A 85 -12.91 -7.27 17.52
N GLY A 86 -13.66 -7.62 16.47
CA GLY A 86 -14.38 -8.88 16.39
C GLY A 86 -13.70 -9.92 15.49
N LYS A 87 -13.17 -9.50 14.36
CA LYS A 87 -12.59 -10.37 13.34
C LYS A 87 -11.07 -10.57 13.51
N GLY A 88 -10.38 -9.71 14.27
CA GLY A 88 -8.93 -9.72 14.44
C GLY A 88 -8.21 -8.91 13.33
N TYR A 89 -7.02 -9.36 12.94
CA TYR A 89 -6.27 -8.69 11.88
C TYR A 89 -6.91 -8.93 10.51
N LEU A 90 -7.32 -7.84 9.87
CA LEU A 90 -7.79 -7.78 8.50
C LEU A 90 -6.64 -7.26 7.63
N THR A 91 -6.29 -7.98 6.60
CA THR A 91 -5.20 -7.58 5.69
C THR A 91 -5.72 -7.56 4.27
N THR A 92 -5.81 -6.37 3.69
CA THR A 92 -6.17 -6.19 2.28
C THR A 92 -4.94 -6.50 1.43
N ILE A 93 -5.08 -7.46 0.53
CA ILE A 93 -4.02 -7.92 -0.36
C ILE A 93 -4.43 -7.81 -1.82
N LEU A 94 -3.45 -7.66 -2.68
CA LEU A 94 -3.62 -7.82 -4.13
C LEU A 94 -2.81 -9.03 -4.57
N VAL A 95 -3.49 -10.03 -5.12
CA VAL A 95 -2.84 -11.21 -5.70
C VAL A 95 -2.21 -10.83 -7.05
N GLU A 96 -0.90 -10.95 -7.18
CA GLU A 96 -0.18 -10.65 -8.42
C GLU A 96 -0.10 -11.89 -9.33
N ALA A 97 0.08 -13.07 -8.74
CA ALA A 97 0.16 -14.32 -9.47
C ALA A 97 -0.18 -15.51 -8.56
N GLY A 98 -0.58 -16.63 -9.16
CA GLY A 98 -1.05 -17.79 -8.43
C GLY A 98 -2.50 -17.65 -7.98
N THR A 99 -2.98 -18.61 -7.22
CA THR A 99 -4.33 -18.60 -6.65
C THR A 99 -4.23 -18.83 -5.15
N LEU A 100 -4.76 -17.89 -4.38
CA LEU A 100 -4.87 -17.97 -2.93
C LEU A 100 -6.20 -18.63 -2.55
N LYS A 101 -6.17 -19.59 -1.63
CA LYS A 101 -7.36 -20.33 -1.17
C LYS A 101 -7.53 -20.23 0.33
N VAL A 102 -8.75 -20.36 0.78
CA VAL A 102 -9.03 -20.53 2.20
C VAL A 102 -8.37 -21.81 2.70
N GLY A 103 -7.62 -21.71 3.76
CA GLY A 103 -6.85 -22.83 4.33
C GLY A 103 -5.36 -22.80 4.02
N ASP A 104 -4.91 -21.99 3.05
CA ASP A 104 -3.50 -21.83 2.73
C ASP A 104 -2.71 -21.19 3.89
N TYR A 105 -1.41 -21.46 3.95
CA TYR A 105 -0.50 -20.80 4.87
C TYR A 105 0.17 -19.61 4.16
N VAL A 106 -0.02 -18.43 4.72
CA VAL A 106 0.51 -17.18 4.15
C VAL A 106 1.60 -16.62 5.05
N LEU A 107 2.66 -16.16 4.41
CA LEU A 107 3.72 -15.35 5.00
C LEU A 107 3.65 -13.95 4.37
N ALA A 108 3.35 -12.92 5.17
CA ALA A 108 3.30 -11.53 4.74
C ALA A 108 4.24 -10.69 5.63
N GLY A 109 5.27 -10.10 5.02
CA GLY A 109 6.31 -9.40 5.78
C GLY A 109 6.92 -10.27 6.87
N CYS A 110 6.76 -9.85 8.14
CA CYS A 110 7.22 -10.56 9.33
C CYS A 110 6.14 -11.43 10.00
N TYR A 111 4.95 -11.52 9.39
CA TYR A 111 3.82 -12.23 9.97
C TYR A 111 3.43 -13.43 9.12
N SER A 112 2.94 -14.46 9.78
CA SER A 112 2.44 -15.66 9.11
C SER A 112 1.10 -16.08 9.70
N GLY A 113 0.33 -16.84 8.94
CA GLY A 113 -0.94 -17.35 9.42
C GLY A 113 -1.63 -18.23 8.41
N LYS A 114 -2.63 -18.96 8.88
CA LYS A 114 -3.52 -19.76 8.04
C LYS A 114 -4.70 -18.90 7.61
N VAL A 115 -4.99 -18.85 6.32
CA VAL A 115 -6.16 -18.16 5.78
C VAL A 115 -7.43 -18.78 6.35
N LYS A 116 -8.11 -18.06 7.22
CA LYS A 116 -9.38 -18.47 7.83
C LYS A 116 -10.57 -18.12 6.96
N ALA A 117 -10.50 -16.97 6.32
CA ALA A 117 -11.50 -16.49 5.38
C ALA A 117 -10.86 -15.49 4.39
N LEU A 118 -11.45 -15.41 3.21
CA LEU A 118 -11.23 -14.38 2.23
C LEU A 118 -12.55 -13.64 2.01
N LEU A 119 -12.48 -12.32 1.95
CA LEU A 119 -13.63 -11.46 1.68
C LEU A 119 -13.33 -10.58 0.46
N ASP A 120 -14.36 -10.26 -0.30
CA ASP A 120 -14.30 -9.27 -1.37
C ASP A 120 -14.44 -7.83 -0.81
N GLU A 121 -14.46 -6.85 -1.72
CA GLU A 121 -14.63 -5.44 -1.37
C GLU A 121 -16.00 -5.10 -0.75
N ARG A 122 -16.94 -6.04 -0.75
CA ARG A 122 -18.30 -5.92 -0.19
C ARG A 122 -18.51 -6.77 1.06
N ASP A 123 -17.41 -7.26 1.67
CA ASP A 123 -17.42 -8.19 2.81
C ASP A 123 -18.09 -9.56 2.52
N ALA A 124 -18.31 -9.90 1.26
CA ALA A 124 -18.83 -11.22 0.88
C ALA A 124 -17.71 -12.26 0.89
N LYS A 125 -18.02 -13.47 1.33
CA LYS A 125 -17.03 -14.56 1.43
C LYS A 125 -16.63 -15.06 0.04
N MET A 126 -15.33 -15.17 -0.16
CA MET A 126 -14.72 -15.80 -1.33
C MET A 126 -14.10 -17.13 -0.95
N THR A 127 -14.05 -18.09 -1.87
CA THR A 127 -13.35 -19.38 -1.71
C THR A 127 -11.88 -19.27 -2.11
N ASP A 128 -11.62 -18.51 -3.14
CA ASP A 128 -10.30 -18.32 -3.75
C ASP A 128 -10.17 -16.95 -4.39
N ALA A 129 -8.93 -16.49 -4.52
CA ALA A 129 -8.56 -15.25 -5.19
C ALA A 129 -7.44 -15.51 -6.20
N GLY A 130 -7.72 -15.29 -7.47
CA GLY A 130 -6.76 -15.45 -8.57
C GLY A 130 -5.91 -14.20 -8.82
N PRO A 131 -5.10 -14.17 -9.89
CA PRO A 131 -4.31 -13.00 -10.26
C PRO A 131 -5.17 -11.74 -10.46
N SER A 132 -4.61 -10.58 -10.11
CA SER A 132 -5.25 -9.25 -10.18
C SER A 132 -6.52 -9.12 -9.34
N THR A 133 -6.74 -10.02 -8.38
CA THR A 133 -7.90 -9.98 -7.50
C THR A 133 -7.52 -9.37 -6.17
N PRO A 134 -8.14 -8.26 -5.75
CA PRO A 134 -8.03 -7.77 -4.38
C PRO A 134 -8.87 -8.64 -3.45
N ALA A 135 -8.37 -8.92 -2.26
CA ALA A 135 -9.10 -9.67 -1.25
C ALA A 135 -8.72 -9.21 0.16
N VAL A 136 -9.67 -9.25 1.07
CA VAL A 136 -9.40 -9.07 2.50
C VAL A 136 -9.16 -10.43 3.12
N LEU A 137 -7.94 -10.64 3.62
CA LEU A 137 -7.48 -11.88 4.24
C LEU A 137 -7.64 -11.80 5.76
N LEU A 138 -8.24 -12.84 6.32
CA LEU A 138 -8.31 -13.07 7.77
C LEU A 138 -7.44 -14.26 8.15
N GLY A 139 -6.65 -14.13 9.21
CA GLY A 139 -5.92 -15.26 9.77
C GLY A 139 -4.44 -15.02 10.02
N LEU A 140 -3.88 -13.89 9.64
CA LEU A 140 -2.53 -13.50 10.03
C LEU A 140 -2.44 -13.24 11.55
N ASN A 141 -1.26 -13.46 12.11
CA ASN A 141 -0.98 -13.25 13.53
C ASN A 141 -0.53 -11.83 13.90
N GLY A 142 -0.61 -10.89 12.94
CA GLY A 142 -0.27 -9.48 13.14
C GLY A 142 -0.61 -8.65 11.92
N ALA A 143 -0.45 -7.33 12.04
CA ALA A 143 -0.64 -6.38 10.96
C ALA A 143 0.63 -6.33 10.09
N ALA A 144 0.56 -6.82 8.86
CA ALA A 144 1.62 -6.64 7.88
C ALA A 144 1.59 -5.20 7.37
N GLN A 145 2.75 -4.64 7.01
CA GLN A 145 2.85 -3.28 6.52
C GLN A 145 2.37 -3.17 5.06
N ALA A 146 1.83 -2.02 4.70
CA ALA A 146 1.52 -1.71 3.32
C ALA A 146 2.79 -1.81 2.46
N GLY A 147 2.70 -2.46 1.30
CA GLY A 147 3.85 -2.74 0.44
C GLY A 147 4.59 -4.05 0.74
N ASP A 148 4.32 -4.71 1.86
CA ASP A 148 4.89 -6.03 2.16
C ASP A 148 4.48 -7.05 1.10
N LYS A 149 5.45 -7.88 0.69
CA LYS A 149 5.14 -9.02 -0.17
C LYS A 149 4.56 -10.17 0.65
N PHE A 150 3.50 -10.78 0.14
CA PHE A 150 3.01 -12.03 0.69
C PHE A 150 3.27 -13.21 -0.24
N ASN A 151 3.47 -14.38 0.36
CA ASN A 151 3.67 -15.64 -0.34
C ASN A 151 2.89 -16.75 0.36
N VAL A 152 2.26 -17.62 -0.44
CA VAL A 152 1.70 -18.87 0.06
C VAL A 152 2.83 -19.88 0.21
N MET A 153 2.90 -20.47 1.40
CA MET A 153 3.88 -21.48 1.78
C MET A 153 3.22 -22.86 1.86
N ASN A 154 3.93 -23.90 1.46
CA ASN A 154 3.42 -25.27 1.55
C ASN A 154 3.52 -25.86 2.97
N ASP A 155 4.47 -25.35 3.77
CA ASP A 155 4.69 -25.79 5.15
C ASP A 155 4.51 -24.65 6.15
N GLU A 156 3.64 -24.88 7.13
CA GLU A 156 3.38 -23.96 8.23
C GLU A 156 4.64 -23.68 9.08
N ARG A 157 5.46 -24.72 9.32
CA ARG A 157 6.67 -24.58 10.15
C ARG A 157 7.70 -23.69 9.47
N GLU A 158 7.84 -23.86 8.16
CA GLU A 158 8.74 -23.03 7.36
C GLU A 158 8.27 -21.56 7.39
N ALA A 159 6.98 -21.29 7.16
CA ALA A 159 6.41 -19.96 7.23
C ALA A 159 6.67 -19.28 8.58
N LYS A 160 6.44 -20.01 9.69
CA LYS A 160 6.69 -19.49 11.05
C LYS A 160 8.17 -19.22 11.32
N ASN A 161 9.06 -20.09 10.86
CA ASN A 161 10.51 -19.92 11.03
C ASN A 161 11.01 -18.68 10.29
N ILE A 162 10.56 -18.47 9.05
CA ILE A 162 10.92 -17.31 8.26
C ILE A 162 10.36 -16.04 8.91
N ALA A 163 9.09 -16.04 9.33
CA ALA A 163 8.46 -14.92 10.03
C ALA A 163 9.26 -14.52 11.28
N THR A 164 9.62 -15.49 12.11
CA THR A 164 10.40 -15.26 13.33
C THR A 164 11.77 -14.65 13.04
N LYS A 165 12.49 -15.19 12.03
CA LYS A 165 13.80 -14.66 11.64
C LYS A 165 13.68 -13.22 11.10
N ARG A 166 12.67 -12.93 10.28
CA ARG A 166 12.45 -11.56 9.77
C ARG A 166 12.12 -10.59 10.90
N MET A 167 11.28 -10.99 11.86
CA MET A 167 10.95 -10.17 13.02
C MET A 167 12.19 -9.89 13.89
N GLN A 168 13.06 -10.89 14.08
CA GLN A 168 14.32 -10.69 14.80
C GLN A 168 15.23 -9.70 14.09
N LEU A 169 15.42 -9.83 12.78
CA LEU A 169 16.22 -8.91 11.98
C LEU A 169 15.67 -7.48 12.01
N GLN A 170 14.35 -7.33 11.94
CA GLN A 170 13.71 -6.02 12.04
C GLN A 170 13.95 -5.36 13.40
N ARG A 171 13.87 -6.14 14.49
CA ARG A 171 14.21 -5.66 15.84
C ARG A 171 15.68 -5.24 15.94
N GLU A 172 16.60 -6.04 15.42
CA GLU A 172 18.04 -5.71 15.42
C GLU A 172 18.32 -4.45 14.61
N GLN A 173 17.68 -4.27 13.46
CA GLN A 173 17.78 -3.06 12.65
C GLN A 173 17.20 -1.85 13.39
N GLY A 174 16.03 -1.98 14.02
CA GLY A 174 15.43 -0.91 14.83
C GLY A 174 16.30 -0.47 15.97
N VAL A 175 16.97 -1.40 16.66
CA VAL A 175 17.94 -1.06 17.74
C VAL A 175 19.16 -0.34 17.18
N ARG A 176 19.67 -0.73 16.00
CA ARG A 176 20.83 -0.07 15.37
C ARG A 176 20.52 1.31 14.80
N THR A 177 19.29 1.53 14.34
CA THR A 177 18.84 2.83 13.79
C THR A 177 18.49 3.84 14.88
N GLN A 178 18.21 3.40 16.11
CA GLN A 178 18.12 4.31 17.26
C GLN A 178 19.50 4.91 17.49
N LYS A 179 19.68 6.17 17.05
CA LYS A 179 20.87 6.94 17.35
C LYS A 179 21.01 7.04 18.87
N HIS A 180 21.96 6.32 19.44
CA HIS A 180 22.37 6.58 20.83
C HIS A 180 22.86 8.03 20.89
N ILE A 181 22.21 8.85 21.71
CA ILE A 181 22.64 10.21 21.98
C ILE A 181 24.08 10.12 22.50
N THR A 182 25.04 10.66 21.77
CA THR A 182 26.43 10.66 22.17
C THR A 182 26.68 11.70 23.29
N LEU A 183 27.67 11.48 24.10
CA LEU A 183 28.05 12.44 25.15
C LEU A 183 28.32 13.83 24.58
N ASP A 184 28.88 13.93 23.37
CA ASP A 184 29.10 15.20 22.67
C ASP A 184 27.77 15.90 22.30
N GLU A 185 26.77 15.14 21.96
CA GLU A 185 25.42 15.67 21.64
C GLU A 185 24.68 16.14 22.89
N ILE A 186 24.86 15.43 24.02
CA ILE A 186 24.41 15.88 25.34
C ILE A 186 25.14 17.16 25.74
N GLY A 187 26.46 17.24 25.54
CA GLY A 187 27.26 18.44 25.81
C GLY A 187 26.81 19.64 24.99
N ARG A 188 26.51 19.47 23.69
CA ARG A 188 25.93 20.53 22.84
C ARG A 188 24.56 20.98 23.31
N ARG A 189 23.68 20.03 23.67
CA ARG A 189 22.33 20.33 24.18
C ARG A 189 22.38 21.10 25.49
N LEU A 190 23.27 20.75 26.40
CA LEU A 190 23.50 21.48 27.65
C LEU A 190 24.07 22.91 27.42
N ALA A 191 24.91 23.09 26.41
CA ALA A 191 25.49 24.41 26.08
C ALA A 191 24.48 25.36 25.41
N LEU A 192 23.44 24.83 24.74
CA LEU A 192 22.37 25.59 24.04
C LEU A 192 21.24 26.06 24.99
N GLY A 193 21.23 25.62 26.27
CA GLY A 193 20.18 25.96 27.24
C GLY A 193 18.94 25.03 27.14
N ASP A 194 17.87 25.38 27.85
CA ASP A 194 16.66 24.59 28.07
C ASP A 194 16.07 24.00 26.78
N PHE A 195 16.56 22.85 26.33
CA PHE A 195 15.99 22.09 25.22
C PHE A 195 14.89 21.18 25.76
N LYS A 196 13.64 21.56 25.49
CA LYS A 196 12.46 20.74 25.84
C LYS A 196 12.13 19.82 24.66
N GLU A 197 12.29 18.53 24.85
CA GLU A 197 11.92 17.51 23.89
C GLU A 197 10.45 17.09 24.10
N LEU A 198 9.62 17.20 23.08
CA LEU A 198 8.23 16.76 23.12
C LEU A 198 8.13 15.38 22.50
N ASN A 199 7.96 14.37 23.33
CA ASN A 199 7.74 13.00 22.87
C ASN A 199 6.25 12.77 22.61
N ILE A 200 5.88 12.54 21.35
CA ILE A 200 4.49 12.31 20.93
C ILE A 200 4.30 10.83 20.62
N ILE A 201 3.25 10.22 21.14
CA ILE A 201 2.83 8.87 20.83
C ILE A 201 1.58 8.96 19.95
N ILE A 202 1.70 8.49 18.71
CA ILE A 202 0.58 8.42 17.76
C ILE A 202 0.02 6.99 17.81
N LYS A 203 -1.31 6.88 17.88
CA LYS A 203 -2.03 5.60 17.81
C LYS A 203 -3.17 5.72 16.81
N GLY A 204 -3.31 4.72 15.96
CA GLY A 204 -4.38 4.63 14.97
C GLY A 204 -4.83 3.18 14.80
N ASP A 205 -5.92 2.99 14.10
CA ASP A 205 -6.49 1.69 13.74
C ASP A 205 -5.98 1.19 12.39
N VAL A 206 -5.41 2.09 11.57
CA VAL A 206 -4.87 1.81 10.23
C VAL A 206 -3.45 2.36 10.14
N ASP A 207 -2.51 1.51 9.68
CA ASP A 207 -1.07 1.85 9.59
C ASP A 207 -0.81 3.07 8.68
N GLY A 208 -1.45 3.15 7.52
CA GLY A 208 -1.25 4.26 6.57
C GLY A 208 -1.63 5.63 7.15
N SER A 209 -2.60 5.70 8.06
CA SER A 209 -2.97 6.94 8.75
C SER A 209 -1.91 7.37 9.77
N ILE A 210 -1.26 6.40 10.43
CA ILE A 210 -0.18 6.65 11.40
C ILE A 210 1.07 7.14 10.66
N GLU A 211 1.42 6.50 9.55
CA GLU A 211 2.56 6.85 8.71
C GLU A 211 2.43 8.28 8.16
N ALA A 212 1.27 8.63 7.60
CA ALA A 212 1.00 9.97 7.08
C ALA A 212 1.12 11.07 8.14
N LEU A 213 0.72 10.78 9.39
CA LEU A 213 0.86 11.71 10.51
C LEU A 213 2.29 11.77 11.06
N SER A 214 3.04 10.67 10.97
CA SER A 214 4.43 10.61 11.42
C SER A 214 5.36 11.37 10.49
N ASP A 215 5.03 11.41 9.20
CA ASP A 215 5.85 12.06 8.16
C ASP A 215 5.56 13.57 8.04
N SER A 216 4.49 14.07 8.62
CA SER A 216 4.10 15.48 8.59
C SER A 216 4.60 16.26 9.81
#